data_019db55c39f0ab6f2cd3f48c1c54feb4
#
_entry.id   019db55c39f0ab6f2cd3f48c1c54feb4
#
_cell.length_a   1.000
_cell.length_b   1.000
_cell.length_c   1.000
_cell.angle_alpha   90.00
_cell.angle_beta   90.00
_cell.angle_gamma   90.00
#
_symmetry.space_group_name_H-M   'P 1'
#
loop_
_entity.id
_entity.type
_entity.pdbx_description
1 polymer ?
#
loop_
_entity_poly.entity_id
_entity_poly.type
_entity_poly.pdbx_seq_one_letter_code
_entity_poly.pdbx_strand_id
1 'polypeptide(L)'
;LLEMFINYDEYTWTKIHGHHHSIHGNRNENDTTRTVITVDEYNSLSPIKKFLYRIIRTPIIFFLLTPIYVFFINHLIIYYYKDNKKIDKLDYAKSKIFIILKIVLFYYIIYKYGGIKLLLSIILSLYLAAIIGIMFFHLQHQVNIGYWKKFDNNNQFEYDKAQLHGSSLLKVPNIFKPFTFGIEYHHIHHITPRIPGYNLQKCHEENEKLFNKITTVGYKQAVKSLSHTLYDEKKKRYISFDLDKKLGLQH
;
A
#
# COMPACT_ATOMS: atom_id res chain seq x y z
N LEU A 1 -7.19 -11.08 18.34
CA LEU A 1 -6.52 -10.16 19.29
C LEU A 1 -5.64 -9.12 18.57
N LEU A 2 -4.77 -9.53 17.64
CA LEU A 2 -3.87 -8.60 16.91
C LEU A 2 -4.63 -7.53 16.12
N GLU A 3 -5.80 -7.82 15.56
CA GLU A 3 -6.66 -6.89 14.85
C GLU A 3 -7.03 -5.65 15.68
N MET A 4 -7.21 -5.83 17.00
CA MET A 4 -7.56 -4.72 17.91
C MET A 4 -6.43 -3.69 17.99
N PHE A 5 -5.17 -4.17 17.95
CA PHE A 5 -4.01 -3.29 18.03
C PHE A 5 -3.76 -2.50 16.73
N ILE A 6 -4.08 -3.10 15.58
CA ILE A 6 -3.81 -2.46 14.28
C ILE A 6 -5.02 -1.73 13.70
N ASN A 7 -6.16 -1.73 14.40
CA ASN A 7 -7.42 -1.14 13.92
C ASN A 7 -7.80 -1.58 12.50
N TYR A 8 -7.64 -2.88 12.19
CA TYR A 8 -7.99 -3.40 10.87
C TYR A 8 -8.64 -4.77 10.98
N ASP A 9 -9.71 -5.03 10.23
CA ASP A 9 -10.37 -6.33 10.28
C ASP A 9 -9.73 -7.34 9.31
N GLU A 10 -9.50 -8.55 9.81
CA GLU A 10 -8.86 -9.64 9.07
C GLU A 10 -9.67 -10.04 7.82
N TYR A 11 -10.99 -10.06 7.93
CA TYR A 11 -11.85 -10.44 6.81
C TYR A 11 -11.67 -9.49 5.62
N THR A 12 -11.79 -8.19 5.86
CA THR A 12 -11.60 -7.17 4.82
C THR A 12 -10.17 -7.18 4.29
N TRP A 13 -9.17 -7.27 5.19
CA TRP A 13 -7.77 -7.33 4.80
C TRP A 13 -7.50 -8.51 3.86
N THR A 14 -7.90 -9.71 4.25
CA THR A 14 -7.67 -10.94 3.47
C THR A 14 -8.30 -10.83 2.07
N LYS A 15 -9.50 -10.26 1.95
CA LYS A 15 -10.19 -10.10 0.67
C LYS A 15 -9.54 -9.03 -0.21
N ILE A 16 -9.27 -7.84 0.34
CA ILE A 16 -8.68 -6.71 -0.40
C ILE A 16 -7.24 -7.03 -0.78
N HIS A 17 -6.45 -7.52 0.15
CA HIS A 17 -5.04 -7.82 -0.06
C HIS A 17 -4.85 -9.02 -1.00
N GLY A 18 -5.65 -10.08 -0.84
CA GLY A 18 -5.65 -11.19 -1.77
C GLY A 18 -6.08 -10.79 -3.18
N HIS A 19 -7.04 -9.86 -3.32
CA HIS A 19 -7.40 -9.30 -4.62
C HIS A 19 -6.24 -8.49 -5.21
N HIS A 20 -5.61 -7.60 -4.41
CA HIS A 20 -4.42 -6.87 -4.82
C HIS A 20 -3.33 -7.79 -5.38
N HIS A 21 -2.99 -8.88 -4.69
CA HIS A 21 -2.03 -9.87 -5.22
C HIS A 21 -2.48 -10.49 -6.54
N SER A 22 -3.76 -10.80 -6.69
CA SER A 22 -4.26 -11.47 -7.90
C SER A 22 -4.26 -10.61 -9.16
N ILE A 23 -4.32 -9.28 -9.01
CA ILE A 23 -4.41 -8.32 -10.12
C ILE A 23 -3.21 -7.39 -10.22
N HIS A 24 -2.21 -7.55 -9.33
CA HIS A 24 -1.08 -6.65 -9.26
C HIS A 24 -0.37 -6.48 -10.60
N GLY A 25 -0.18 -5.24 -11.04
CA GLY A 25 0.40 -4.91 -12.34
C GLY A 25 -0.57 -4.93 -13.53
N ASN A 26 -1.81 -5.41 -13.36
CA ASN A 26 -2.83 -5.39 -14.41
C ASN A 26 -3.64 -4.10 -14.38
N ARG A 27 -3.50 -3.25 -15.41
CA ARG A 27 -4.24 -1.98 -15.51
C ARG A 27 -5.70 -2.13 -15.95
N ASN A 28 -6.10 -3.27 -16.45
CA ASN A 28 -7.49 -3.51 -16.82
C ASN A 28 -8.37 -3.76 -15.58
N GLU A 29 -7.73 -4.06 -14.45
CA GLU A 29 -8.39 -4.31 -13.18
C GLU A 29 -8.33 -3.10 -12.25
N ASN A 30 -9.35 -2.96 -11.43
CA ASN A 30 -9.41 -1.88 -10.43
C ASN A 30 -8.75 -2.32 -9.12
N ASP A 31 -7.45 -2.03 -9.00
CA ASP A 31 -6.72 -2.22 -7.74
C ASP A 31 -7.00 -1.05 -6.79
N THR A 32 -7.81 -1.30 -5.77
CA THR A 32 -8.19 -0.28 -4.76
C THR A 32 -7.04 0.12 -3.85
N THR A 33 -5.95 -0.63 -3.84
CA THR A 33 -4.73 -0.30 -3.09
C THR A 33 -3.81 0.63 -3.88
N ARG A 34 -4.06 0.80 -5.17
CA ARG A 34 -3.30 1.69 -6.03
C ARG A 34 -3.57 3.16 -5.69
N THR A 35 -2.53 3.87 -5.36
CA THR A 35 -2.62 5.27 -4.92
C THR A 35 -2.22 6.30 -5.98
N VAL A 36 -1.74 5.88 -7.16
CA VAL A 36 -1.34 6.77 -8.27
C VAL A 36 -2.21 6.56 -9.50
N ILE A 37 -2.35 7.62 -10.30
CA ILE A 37 -2.96 7.59 -11.63
C ILE A 37 -1.88 7.84 -12.68
N THR A 38 -2.20 7.55 -13.95
CA THR A 38 -1.28 7.86 -15.05
C THR A 38 -1.27 9.35 -15.39
N VAL A 39 -0.23 9.76 -16.14
CA VAL A 39 -0.15 11.13 -16.68
C VAL A 39 -1.37 11.44 -17.55
N ASP A 40 -1.81 10.51 -18.38
CA ASP A 40 -2.96 10.71 -19.26
C ASP A 40 -4.28 10.81 -18.48
N GLU A 41 -4.47 9.95 -17.47
CA GLU A 41 -5.62 10.05 -16.55
C GLU A 41 -5.62 11.40 -15.80
N TYR A 42 -4.45 11.84 -15.31
CA TYR A 42 -4.31 13.13 -14.66
C TYR A 42 -4.65 14.29 -15.61
N ASN A 43 -4.17 14.25 -16.85
CA ASN A 43 -4.42 15.30 -17.84
C ASN A 43 -5.91 15.39 -18.23
N SER A 44 -6.65 14.30 -18.17
CA SER A 44 -8.08 14.25 -18.43
C SER A 44 -8.95 14.79 -17.27
N LEU A 45 -8.39 15.03 -16.08
CA LEU A 45 -9.13 15.55 -14.95
C LEU A 45 -9.53 17.03 -15.16
N SER A 46 -10.68 17.41 -14.59
CA SER A 46 -11.07 18.82 -14.52
C SER A 46 -10.08 19.63 -13.66
N PRO A 47 -9.98 20.96 -13.83
CA PRO A 47 -9.04 21.80 -13.06
C PRO A 47 -9.18 21.63 -11.55
N ILE A 48 -10.40 21.53 -11.04
CA ILE A 48 -10.66 21.31 -9.61
C ILE A 48 -10.12 19.95 -9.14
N LYS A 49 -10.36 18.89 -9.91
CA LYS A 49 -9.85 17.55 -9.59
C LYS A 49 -8.32 17.48 -9.66
N LYS A 50 -7.69 18.17 -10.62
CA LYS A 50 -6.22 18.30 -10.68
C LYS A 50 -5.68 18.99 -9.43
N PHE A 51 -6.29 20.10 -9.03
CA PHE A 51 -5.89 20.83 -7.83
C PHE A 51 -6.00 19.96 -6.57
N LEU A 52 -7.14 19.29 -6.37
CA LEU A 52 -7.36 18.39 -5.23
C LEU A 52 -6.36 17.21 -5.25
N TYR A 53 -6.14 16.61 -6.42
CA TYR A 53 -5.18 15.52 -6.56
C TYR A 53 -3.76 15.97 -6.17
N ARG A 54 -3.32 17.16 -6.61
CA ARG A 54 -2.01 17.72 -6.23
C ARG A 54 -1.88 17.92 -4.73
N ILE A 55 -2.90 18.48 -4.06
CA ILE A 55 -2.90 18.67 -2.61
C ILE A 55 -2.77 17.31 -1.91
N ILE A 56 -3.68 16.38 -2.21
CA ILE A 56 -3.72 15.06 -1.55
C ILE A 56 -2.42 14.27 -1.80
N ARG A 57 -1.82 14.42 -2.98
CA ARG A 57 -0.58 13.72 -3.34
C ARG A 57 0.71 14.48 -2.99
N THR A 58 0.62 15.66 -2.38
CA THR A 58 1.81 16.28 -1.75
C THR A 58 2.33 15.33 -0.66
N PRO A 59 3.63 14.94 -0.66
CA PRO A 59 4.13 13.86 0.20
C PRO A 59 3.77 14.02 1.68
N ILE A 60 3.97 15.21 2.25
CA ILE A 60 3.62 15.47 3.66
C ILE A 60 2.12 15.21 3.90
N ILE A 61 1.24 15.76 3.07
CA ILE A 61 -0.21 15.59 3.21
C ILE A 61 -0.59 14.13 3.03
N PHE A 62 -0.06 13.47 2.00
CA PHE A 62 -0.34 12.08 1.70
C PHE A 62 0.03 11.15 2.85
N PHE A 63 1.27 11.24 3.35
CA PHE A 63 1.75 10.35 4.41
C PHE A 63 1.18 10.67 5.79
N LEU A 64 0.66 11.87 6.03
CA LEU A 64 -0.04 12.19 7.27
C LEU A 64 -1.53 11.82 7.21
N LEU A 65 -2.22 12.03 6.10
CA LEU A 65 -3.66 11.79 6.02
C LEU A 65 -4.04 10.35 5.65
N THR A 66 -3.27 9.70 4.77
CA THR A 66 -3.59 8.33 4.35
C THR A 66 -3.64 7.34 5.50
N PRO A 67 -2.73 7.36 6.50
CA PRO A 67 -2.82 6.50 7.67
C PRO A 67 -4.10 6.71 8.47
N ILE A 68 -4.53 7.96 8.64
CA ILE A 68 -5.79 8.27 9.34
C ILE A 68 -6.96 7.63 8.59
N TYR A 69 -7.02 7.82 7.28
CA TYR A 69 -8.05 7.22 6.46
C TYR A 69 -8.04 5.68 6.53
N VAL A 70 -6.89 5.06 6.31
CA VAL A 70 -6.78 3.59 6.21
C VAL A 70 -7.04 2.90 7.54
N PHE A 71 -6.45 3.39 8.63
CA PHE A 71 -6.46 2.70 9.91
C PHE A 71 -7.48 3.22 10.93
N PHE A 72 -8.04 4.43 10.74
CA PHE A 72 -8.99 5.00 11.69
C PHE A 72 -10.37 5.32 11.11
N ILE A 73 -10.47 5.59 9.79
CA ILE A 73 -11.74 5.99 9.16
C ILE A 73 -12.34 4.84 8.34
N ASN A 74 -11.52 4.09 7.60
CA ASN A 74 -12.01 3.09 6.66
C ASN A 74 -12.90 2.01 7.28
N HIS A 75 -12.74 1.73 8.60
CA HIS A 75 -13.61 0.82 9.33
C HIS A 75 -15.03 1.35 9.54
N LEU A 76 -15.16 2.68 9.60
CA LEU A 76 -16.45 3.34 9.82
C LEU A 76 -17.27 3.41 8.54
N ILE A 77 -16.61 3.24 7.37
CA ILE A 77 -17.25 3.34 6.08
C ILE A 77 -17.57 1.94 5.59
N ILE A 78 -18.85 1.64 5.45
CA ILE A 78 -19.31 0.39 4.83
C ILE A 78 -19.18 0.54 3.34
N TYR A 79 -18.01 0.17 2.80
CA TYR A 79 -17.82 0.11 1.35
C TYR A 79 -18.54 -1.09 0.79
N TYR A 80 -19.51 -0.80 -0.03
CA TYR A 80 -20.11 -1.78 -0.90
C TYR A 80 -19.17 -2.01 -2.09
N TYR A 81 -18.44 -3.12 -2.09
CA TYR A 81 -17.74 -3.58 -3.30
C TYR A 81 -18.77 -4.06 -4.31
N LYS A 82 -19.23 -3.13 -5.17
CA LYS A 82 -20.28 -3.35 -6.13
C LYS A 82 -19.96 -4.47 -7.13
N ASP A 83 -18.69 -4.70 -7.39
CA ASP A 83 -18.21 -5.58 -8.46
C ASP A 83 -17.50 -6.85 -7.97
N ASN A 84 -17.31 -7.03 -6.67
CA ASN A 84 -16.60 -8.20 -6.16
C ASN A 84 -17.59 -9.29 -5.72
N LYS A 85 -17.96 -10.18 -6.66
CA LYS A 85 -18.82 -11.34 -6.43
C LYS A 85 -18.31 -12.31 -5.34
N LYS A 86 -17.07 -12.11 -4.84
CA LYS A 86 -16.42 -12.95 -3.82
C LYS A 86 -16.66 -12.48 -2.40
N ILE A 87 -17.28 -11.31 -2.19
CA ILE A 87 -17.53 -10.78 -0.84
C ILE A 87 -19.03 -10.96 -0.52
N ASP A 88 -19.31 -11.80 0.46
CA ASP A 88 -20.65 -11.88 1.03
C ASP A 88 -20.94 -10.60 1.81
N LYS A 89 -22.06 -9.97 1.49
CA LYS A 89 -22.46 -8.66 2.04
C LYS A 89 -22.75 -8.73 3.54
N LEU A 90 -23.35 -9.83 3.97
CA LEU A 90 -23.74 -10.04 5.36
C LEU A 90 -22.50 -10.29 6.22
N ASP A 91 -21.57 -11.11 5.74
CA ASP A 91 -20.31 -11.39 6.43
C ASP A 91 -19.42 -10.16 6.50
N TYR A 92 -19.41 -9.35 5.42
CA TYR A 92 -18.72 -8.05 5.45
C TYR A 92 -19.31 -7.11 6.50
N ALA A 93 -20.63 -6.96 6.55
CA ALA A 93 -21.29 -6.12 7.54
C ALA A 93 -21.06 -6.61 8.97
N LYS A 94 -21.15 -7.92 9.21
CA LYS A 94 -20.84 -8.54 10.52
C LYS A 94 -19.41 -8.26 10.94
N SER A 95 -18.43 -8.44 10.02
CA SER A 95 -17.01 -8.16 10.30
C SER A 95 -16.80 -6.69 10.68
N LYS A 96 -17.43 -5.74 9.98
CA LYS A 96 -17.34 -4.32 10.31
C LYS A 96 -17.92 -3.97 11.67
N ILE A 97 -19.10 -4.48 11.99
CA ILE A 97 -19.71 -4.27 13.32
C ILE A 97 -18.79 -4.85 14.40
N PHE A 98 -18.29 -6.06 14.19
CA PHE A 98 -17.45 -6.75 15.15
C PHE A 98 -16.13 -6.03 15.42
N ILE A 99 -15.45 -5.53 14.37
CA ILE A 99 -14.21 -4.77 14.56
C ILE A 99 -14.46 -3.43 15.27
N ILE A 100 -15.55 -2.72 14.94
CA ILE A 100 -15.91 -1.47 15.64
C ILE A 100 -16.13 -1.73 17.12
N LEU A 101 -16.88 -2.77 17.49
CA LEU A 101 -17.11 -3.14 18.88
C LEU A 101 -15.80 -3.50 19.60
N LYS A 102 -14.90 -4.25 18.95
CA LYS A 102 -13.57 -4.57 19.49
C LYS A 102 -12.74 -3.30 19.72
N ILE A 103 -12.70 -2.37 18.76
CA ILE A 103 -11.95 -1.11 18.86
C ILE A 103 -12.50 -0.27 20.01
N VAL A 104 -13.81 -0.09 20.10
CA VAL A 104 -14.44 0.68 21.17
C VAL A 104 -14.12 0.06 22.54
N LEU A 105 -14.27 -1.27 22.67
CA LEU A 105 -13.95 -1.97 23.91
C LEU A 105 -12.46 -1.84 24.28
N PHE A 106 -11.55 -1.98 23.31
CA PHE A 106 -10.11 -1.85 23.51
C PHE A 106 -9.73 -0.48 24.05
N TYR A 107 -10.18 0.58 23.39
CA TYR A 107 -9.87 1.95 23.82
C TYR A 107 -10.57 2.32 25.13
N TYR A 108 -11.78 1.80 25.38
CA TYR A 108 -12.45 1.96 26.67
C TYR A 108 -11.65 1.32 27.82
N ILE A 109 -11.15 0.11 27.63
CA ILE A 109 -10.32 -0.59 28.63
C ILE A 109 -9.04 0.21 28.91
N ILE A 110 -8.35 0.66 27.86
CA ILE A 110 -7.13 1.48 27.98
C ILE A 110 -7.42 2.77 28.77
N TYR A 111 -8.50 3.46 28.42
CA TYR A 111 -8.90 4.68 29.12
C TYR A 111 -9.26 4.42 30.59
N LYS A 112 -10.04 3.37 30.85
CA LYS A 112 -10.52 3.02 32.20
C LYS A 112 -9.37 2.69 33.16
N TYR A 113 -8.35 1.96 32.71
CA TYR A 113 -7.27 1.48 33.57
C TYR A 113 -5.98 2.32 33.46
N GLY A 114 -5.74 3.02 32.37
CA GLY A 114 -4.55 3.82 32.14
C GLY A 114 -4.78 5.32 32.00
N GLY A 115 -6.06 5.72 31.95
CA GLY A 115 -6.45 7.13 31.81
C GLY A 115 -6.12 7.72 30.44
N ILE A 116 -6.40 9.02 30.32
CA ILE A 116 -6.26 9.74 29.04
C ILE A 116 -4.82 9.76 28.52
N LYS A 117 -3.82 9.82 29.39
CA LYS A 117 -2.40 9.88 28.96
C LYS A 117 -1.99 8.60 28.26
N LEU A 118 -2.33 7.42 28.81
CA LEU A 118 -2.03 6.14 28.18
C LEU A 118 -2.80 5.99 26.86
N LEU A 119 -4.09 6.36 26.83
CA LEU A 119 -4.92 6.34 25.63
C LEU A 119 -4.29 7.15 24.50
N LEU A 120 -3.93 8.41 24.76
CA LEU A 120 -3.30 9.28 23.76
C LEU A 120 -1.93 8.75 23.31
N SER A 121 -1.14 8.18 24.22
CA SER A 121 0.17 7.59 23.88
C SER A 121 0.00 6.41 22.92
N ILE A 122 -0.97 5.55 23.13
CA ILE A 122 -1.24 4.39 22.26
C ILE A 122 -1.75 4.86 20.90
N ILE A 123 -2.71 5.80 20.85
CA ILE A 123 -3.22 6.35 19.58
C ILE A 123 -2.07 6.98 18.78
N LEU A 124 -1.21 7.77 19.41
CA LEU A 124 -0.06 8.38 18.75
C LEU A 124 0.93 7.33 18.24
N SER A 125 1.23 6.31 19.05
CA SER A 125 2.14 5.23 18.63
C SER A 125 1.60 4.45 17.43
N LEU A 126 0.31 4.11 17.43
CA LEU A 126 -0.35 3.45 16.31
C LEU A 126 -0.36 4.33 15.06
N TYR A 127 -0.59 5.62 15.23
CA TYR A 127 -0.56 6.57 14.11
C TYR A 127 0.84 6.70 13.48
N LEU A 128 1.89 6.79 14.30
CA LEU A 128 3.27 6.81 13.80
C LEU A 128 3.66 5.50 13.11
N ALA A 129 3.26 4.36 13.67
CA ALA A 129 3.46 3.06 13.02
C ALA A 129 2.71 2.97 11.68
N ALA A 130 1.49 3.51 11.61
CA ALA A 130 0.70 3.55 10.38
C ALA A 130 1.33 4.44 9.30
N ILE A 131 1.95 5.58 9.66
CA ILE A 131 2.73 6.41 8.72
C ILE A 131 3.87 5.59 8.11
N ILE A 132 4.65 4.89 8.95
CA ILE A 132 5.76 4.04 8.50
C ILE A 132 5.23 2.92 7.59
N GLY A 133 4.12 2.27 7.96
CA GLY A 133 3.48 1.24 7.14
C GLY A 133 3.07 1.72 5.75
N ILE A 134 2.44 2.90 5.65
CA ILE A 134 2.06 3.50 4.37
C ILE A 134 3.31 3.91 3.55
N MET A 135 4.37 4.40 4.19
CA MET A 135 5.64 4.68 3.51
C MET A 135 6.28 3.40 2.94
N PHE A 136 6.30 2.32 3.71
CA PHE A 136 6.79 1.01 3.24
C PHE A 136 5.97 0.53 2.04
N PHE A 137 4.65 0.52 2.15
CA PHE A 137 3.76 0.12 1.05
C PHE A 137 4.00 0.94 -0.22
N HIS A 138 4.14 2.26 -0.10
CA HIS A 138 4.48 3.13 -1.22
C HIS A 138 5.83 2.75 -1.85
N LEU A 139 6.88 2.57 -1.03
CA LEU A 139 8.22 2.23 -1.49
C LEU A 139 8.32 0.81 -2.07
N GLN A 140 7.41 -0.07 -1.71
CA GLN A 140 7.35 -1.43 -2.23
C GLN A 140 6.72 -1.51 -3.62
N HIS A 141 5.87 -0.52 -3.99
CA HIS A 141 5.09 -0.56 -5.24
C HIS A 141 5.32 0.61 -6.19
N GLN A 142 5.86 1.74 -5.73
CA GLN A 142 5.90 2.98 -6.51
C GLN A 142 7.33 3.52 -6.73
N VAL A 143 8.31 2.64 -6.85
CA VAL A 143 9.72 3.03 -7.01
C VAL A 143 10.39 2.50 -8.26
N ASN A 144 9.86 1.44 -8.83
CA ASN A 144 10.49 0.71 -9.92
C ASN A 144 10.05 1.23 -11.29
N ILE A 145 10.80 0.83 -12.28
CA ILE A 145 10.37 0.87 -13.68
C ILE A 145 9.20 -0.10 -13.74
N GLY A 146 7.99 0.45 -13.72
CA GLY A 146 6.82 -0.28 -13.31
C GLY A 146 6.43 -1.42 -14.24
N TYR A 147 6.17 -2.56 -13.64
CA TYR A 147 5.38 -3.58 -14.28
C TYR A 147 3.89 -3.24 -14.08
N TRP A 148 3.40 -2.29 -14.85
CA TRP A 148 2.01 -1.86 -14.81
C TRP A 148 1.51 -1.62 -16.24
N LYS A 149 0.80 -2.61 -16.80
CA LYS A 149 0.43 -2.67 -18.20
C LYS A 149 -1.08 -2.82 -18.39
N LYS A 150 -1.59 -2.22 -19.48
CA LYS A 150 -2.85 -2.69 -20.06
C LYS A 150 -2.59 -3.98 -20.83
N PHE A 151 -3.44 -4.96 -20.60
CA PHE A 151 -3.48 -6.18 -21.40
C PHE A 151 -4.67 -6.06 -22.36
N ASP A 152 -4.43 -6.34 -23.63
CA ASP A 152 -5.51 -6.54 -24.60
C ASP A 152 -5.99 -7.98 -24.55
N ASN A 153 -7.12 -8.27 -25.21
CA ASN A 153 -7.76 -9.59 -25.17
C ASN A 153 -6.88 -10.72 -25.74
N ASN A 154 -5.80 -10.37 -26.46
CA ASN A 154 -4.87 -11.32 -27.07
C ASN A 154 -3.61 -11.53 -26.23
N ASN A 155 -3.36 -10.71 -25.20
CA ASN A 155 -2.21 -10.83 -24.32
C ASN A 155 -2.60 -11.48 -23.00
N GLN A 156 -1.99 -12.62 -22.73
CA GLN A 156 -2.13 -13.27 -21.44
C GLN A 156 -1.46 -12.44 -20.35
N PHE A 157 -2.10 -12.33 -19.19
CA PHE A 157 -1.52 -11.68 -18.02
C PHE A 157 -0.31 -12.46 -17.52
N GLU A 158 0.83 -11.80 -17.50
CA GLU A 158 2.09 -12.39 -17.03
C GLU A 158 2.20 -12.24 -15.51
N TYR A 159 1.42 -13.03 -14.78
CA TYR A 159 1.28 -12.94 -13.33
C TYR A 159 2.62 -12.96 -12.60
N ASP A 160 3.46 -13.95 -12.84
CA ASP A 160 4.74 -14.11 -12.13
C ASP A 160 5.68 -12.92 -12.34
N LYS A 161 5.72 -12.38 -13.56
CA LYS A 161 6.51 -11.17 -13.85
C LYS A 161 5.95 -9.95 -13.15
N ALA A 162 4.64 -9.82 -13.06
CA ALA A 162 3.99 -8.71 -12.36
C ALA A 162 4.30 -8.75 -10.87
N GLN A 163 4.20 -9.92 -10.24
CA GLN A 163 4.52 -10.09 -8.83
C GLN A 163 6.00 -9.77 -8.54
N LEU A 164 6.91 -10.31 -9.37
CA LEU A 164 8.35 -10.16 -9.18
C LEU A 164 8.85 -8.74 -9.46
N HIS A 165 8.41 -8.13 -10.55
CA HIS A 165 8.91 -6.83 -11.02
C HIS A 165 8.05 -5.65 -10.61
N GLY A 166 6.82 -5.88 -10.17
CA GLY A 166 5.91 -4.86 -9.65
C GLY A 166 6.13 -4.52 -8.18
N SER A 167 7.00 -5.27 -7.50
CA SER A 167 7.34 -5.08 -6.09
C SER A 167 8.86 -4.99 -5.91
N SER A 168 9.33 -4.56 -4.75
CA SER A 168 10.74 -4.28 -4.50
C SER A 168 11.29 -4.91 -3.23
N LEU A 169 12.62 -4.98 -3.15
CA LEU A 169 13.37 -5.20 -1.92
C LEU A 169 13.80 -3.83 -1.35
N LEU A 170 13.42 -3.53 -0.12
CA LEU A 170 13.89 -2.33 0.58
C LEU A 170 15.16 -2.66 1.38
N LYS A 171 16.23 -1.87 1.23
CA LYS A 171 17.41 -1.95 2.09
C LYS A 171 17.13 -1.30 3.44
N VAL A 172 16.81 -2.12 4.42
CA VAL A 172 16.56 -1.69 5.80
C VAL A 172 17.81 -1.91 6.64
N PRO A 173 18.28 -0.91 7.44
CA PRO A 173 19.37 -1.11 8.39
C PRO A 173 19.08 -2.24 9.37
N ASN A 174 20.09 -3.04 9.71
CA ASN A 174 19.92 -4.25 10.53
C ASN A 174 19.21 -3.99 11.88
N ILE A 175 19.45 -2.81 12.48
CA ILE A 175 18.80 -2.41 13.75
C ILE A 175 17.27 -2.32 13.63
N PHE A 176 16.73 -2.07 12.44
CA PHE A 176 15.27 -1.97 12.20
C PHE A 176 14.63 -3.25 11.69
N LYS A 177 15.41 -4.25 11.24
CA LYS A 177 14.88 -5.52 10.72
C LYS A 177 13.95 -6.26 11.69
N PRO A 178 14.20 -6.29 13.02
CA PRO A 178 13.26 -6.91 13.95
C PRO A 178 11.87 -6.30 13.94
N PHE A 179 11.75 -5.02 13.56
CA PHE A 179 10.46 -4.30 13.52
C PHE A 179 9.73 -4.43 12.18
N THR A 180 10.43 -4.83 11.12
CA THR A 180 9.84 -5.00 9.79
C THR A 180 9.30 -6.41 9.56
N PHE A 181 9.70 -7.37 10.39
CA PHE A 181 9.30 -8.78 10.26
C PHE A 181 9.53 -9.36 8.86
N GLY A 182 10.56 -8.89 8.14
CA GLY A 182 10.93 -9.36 6.81
C GLY A 182 10.11 -8.77 5.66
N ILE A 183 9.14 -7.88 5.91
CA ILE A 183 8.29 -7.31 4.84
C ILE A 183 9.08 -6.46 3.84
N GLU A 184 10.31 -6.08 4.14
CA GLU A 184 11.25 -5.49 3.19
C GLU A 184 11.54 -6.37 1.97
N TYR A 185 11.39 -7.69 2.10
CA TYR A 185 11.49 -8.67 1.01
C TYR A 185 10.14 -8.83 0.28
N HIS A 186 9.52 -7.72 -0.10
CA HIS A 186 8.15 -7.67 -0.57
C HIS A 186 7.90 -8.41 -1.88
N HIS A 187 8.91 -8.51 -2.75
CA HIS A 187 8.84 -9.30 -3.98
C HIS A 187 8.57 -10.79 -3.72
N ILE A 188 9.10 -11.35 -2.63
CA ILE A 188 8.81 -12.74 -2.25
C ILE A 188 7.39 -12.87 -1.70
N HIS A 189 6.98 -11.90 -0.86
CA HIS A 189 5.62 -11.84 -0.35
C HIS A 189 4.58 -11.80 -1.48
N HIS A 190 4.86 -11.06 -2.57
CA HIS A 190 3.99 -11.03 -3.74
C HIS A 190 3.93 -12.37 -4.49
N ILE A 191 5.06 -13.03 -4.72
CA ILE A 191 5.10 -14.32 -5.40
C ILE A 191 4.41 -15.40 -4.56
N THR A 192 4.66 -15.41 -3.26
CA THR A 192 4.15 -16.45 -2.36
C THR A 192 3.81 -15.89 -0.98
N PRO A 193 2.59 -15.35 -0.80
CA PRO A 193 2.16 -14.74 0.46
C PRO A 193 2.03 -15.75 1.62
N ARG A 194 2.25 -17.05 1.34
CA ARG A 194 2.21 -18.12 2.36
C ARG A 194 3.49 -18.24 3.17
N ILE A 195 4.62 -17.66 2.70
CA ILE A 195 5.86 -17.67 3.47
C ILE A 195 5.71 -16.66 4.62
N PRO A 196 5.89 -17.10 5.88
CA PRO A 196 5.88 -16.19 7.02
C PRO A 196 6.96 -15.12 6.92
N GLY A 197 6.68 -13.90 7.39
CA GLY A 197 7.58 -12.75 7.28
C GLY A 197 9.01 -13.05 7.75
N TYR A 198 9.16 -13.76 8.87
CA TYR A 198 10.46 -14.13 9.44
C TYR A 198 11.28 -15.10 8.57
N ASN A 199 10.69 -15.73 7.55
CA ASN A 199 11.38 -16.62 6.60
C ASN A 199 11.67 -15.95 5.25
N LEU A 200 11.18 -14.73 4.99
CA LEU A 200 11.35 -14.06 3.70
C LEU A 200 12.82 -13.76 3.38
N GLN A 201 13.60 -13.33 4.37
CA GLN A 201 15.03 -13.11 4.19
C GLN A 201 15.75 -14.41 3.81
N LYS A 202 15.51 -15.48 4.52
CA LYS A 202 16.10 -16.81 4.23
C LYS A 202 15.73 -17.29 2.83
N CYS A 203 14.46 -17.15 2.46
CA CYS A 203 14.00 -17.50 1.12
C CYS A 203 14.73 -16.70 0.03
N HIS A 204 14.98 -15.40 0.25
CA HIS A 204 15.75 -14.57 -0.68
C HIS A 204 17.19 -15.07 -0.84
N GLU A 205 17.88 -15.30 0.29
CA GLU A 205 19.28 -15.69 0.31
C GLU A 205 19.51 -17.08 -0.32
N GLU A 206 18.61 -18.03 -0.08
CA GLU A 206 18.68 -19.38 -0.68
C GLU A 206 18.34 -19.39 -2.18
N ASN A 207 17.70 -18.34 -2.70
CA ASN A 207 17.25 -18.25 -4.09
C ASN A 207 17.77 -16.99 -4.82
N GLU A 208 18.93 -16.47 -4.45
CA GLU A 208 19.50 -15.22 -5.00
C GLU A 208 19.50 -15.17 -6.54
N LYS A 209 19.76 -16.30 -7.20
CA LYS A 209 19.79 -16.41 -8.66
C LYS A 209 18.43 -16.06 -9.30
N LEU A 210 17.32 -16.37 -8.64
CA LEU A 210 15.97 -16.04 -9.11
C LEU A 210 15.66 -14.56 -8.92
N PHE A 211 16.24 -13.94 -7.91
CA PHE A 211 15.95 -12.59 -7.47
C PHE A 211 16.99 -11.53 -7.87
N ASN A 212 17.97 -11.89 -8.71
CA ASN A 212 19.09 -11.00 -9.09
C ASN A 212 18.67 -9.78 -9.91
N LYS A 213 17.48 -9.79 -10.51
CA LYS A 213 16.93 -8.70 -11.34
C LYS A 213 15.82 -7.89 -10.67
N ILE A 214 15.55 -8.13 -9.39
CA ILE A 214 14.52 -7.38 -8.67
C ILE A 214 14.97 -5.94 -8.42
N THR A 215 13.99 -5.05 -8.30
CA THR A 215 14.25 -3.68 -7.92
C THR A 215 14.65 -3.63 -6.44
N THR A 216 15.87 -3.18 -6.17
CA THR A 216 16.37 -2.97 -4.81
C THR A 216 16.43 -1.49 -4.51
N VAL A 217 15.71 -1.05 -3.45
CA VAL A 217 15.55 0.34 -3.06
C VAL A 217 16.48 0.66 -1.90
N GLY A 218 17.51 1.45 -2.17
CA GLY A 218 18.39 2.02 -1.15
C GLY A 218 17.88 3.36 -0.62
N TYR A 219 18.52 3.88 0.44
CA TYR A 219 18.07 5.09 1.16
C TYR A 219 17.83 6.31 0.25
N LYS A 220 18.79 6.66 -0.62
CA LYS A 220 18.65 7.82 -1.51
C LYS A 220 17.48 7.67 -2.48
N GLN A 221 17.29 6.47 -3.02
CA GLN A 221 16.18 6.17 -3.91
C GLN A 221 14.86 6.20 -3.16
N ALA A 222 14.80 5.65 -1.94
CA ALA A 222 13.62 5.69 -1.10
C ALA A 222 13.14 7.13 -0.86
N VAL A 223 14.03 8.01 -0.38
CA VAL A 223 13.69 9.43 -0.14
C VAL A 223 13.16 10.10 -1.41
N LYS A 224 13.82 9.90 -2.57
CA LYS A 224 13.36 10.43 -3.84
C LYS A 224 11.98 9.90 -4.23
N SER A 225 11.75 8.61 -4.00
CA SER A 225 10.53 7.92 -4.44
C SER A 225 9.29 8.27 -3.62
N LEU A 226 9.46 8.81 -2.40
CA LEU A 226 8.33 9.31 -1.60
C LEU A 226 7.56 10.43 -2.31
N SER A 227 8.18 11.13 -3.25
CA SER A 227 7.53 12.17 -4.07
C SER A 227 6.86 11.64 -5.36
N HIS A 228 6.91 10.35 -5.62
CA HIS A 228 6.24 9.77 -6.79
C HIS A 228 4.72 9.88 -6.67
N THR A 229 4.10 10.53 -7.64
CA THR A 229 2.68 10.90 -7.60
C THR A 229 1.91 10.48 -8.85
N LEU A 230 2.61 10.21 -9.95
CA LEU A 230 2.04 9.82 -11.24
C LEU A 230 2.83 8.67 -11.84
N TYR A 231 2.20 7.95 -12.77
CA TYR A 231 2.84 6.94 -13.60
C TYR A 231 2.91 7.39 -15.06
N ASP A 232 4.12 7.48 -15.60
CA ASP A 232 4.37 7.78 -17.01
C ASP A 232 4.37 6.47 -17.81
N GLU A 233 3.30 6.22 -18.57
CA GLU A 233 3.13 4.99 -19.36
C GLU A 233 4.16 4.87 -20.51
N LYS A 234 4.51 6.00 -21.11
CA LYS A 234 5.47 6.01 -22.24
C LYS A 234 6.87 5.64 -21.76
N LYS A 235 7.25 6.14 -20.59
CA LYS A 235 8.56 5.87 -19.99
C LYS A 235 8.54 4.68 -19.02
N LYS A 236 7.35 4.10 -18.75
CA LYS A 236 7.14 2.97 -17.83
C LYS A 236 7.76 3.19 -16.45
N ARG A 237 7.56 4.39 -15.87
CA ARG A 237 8.16 4.76 -14.59
C ARG A 237 7.25 5.68 -13.78
N TYR A 238 7.44 5.67 -12.47
CA TYR A 238 6.81 6.64 -11.58
C TYR A 238 7.56 7.97 -11.64
N ILE A 239 6.81 9.08 -11.57
CA ILE A 239 7.33 10.45 -11.63
C ILE A 239 6.69 11.32 -10.54
N SER A 240 7.34 12.44 -10.21
CA SER A 240 6.81 13.49 -9.33
C SER A 240 6.31 14.68 -10.16
N PHE A 241 5.42 15.50 -9.61
CA PHE A 241 4.96 16.73 -10.26
C PHE A 241 6.08 17.72 -10.63
N ASP A 242 7.17 17.74 -9.86
CA ASP A 242 8.30 18.65 -10.14
C ASP A 242 9.07 18.27 -11.42
N LEU A 243 9.01 17.01 -11.84
CA LEU A 243 9.62 16.54 -13.08
C LEU A 243 8.84 17.06 -14.30
N ASP A 244 7.52 17.26 -14.18
CA ASP A 244 6.67 17.79 -15.25
C ASP A 244 7.04 19.23 -15.61
N LYS A 245 7.36 20.06 -14.60
CA LYS A 245 7.86 21.43 -14.81
C LYS A 245 9.19 21.45 -15.58
N LYS A 246 10.10 20.50 -15.28
CA LYS A 246 11.40 20.39 -15.97
C LYS A 246 11.31 19.83 -17.39
N LEU A 247 10.23 19.09 -17.70
CA LEU A 247 10.02 18.47 -19.01
C LEU A 247 9.17 19.32 -19.95
N GLY A 248 8.77 20.54 -19.53
CA GLY A 248 8.00 21.47 -20.38
C GLY A 248 6.60 20.95 -20.73
N LEU A 249 6.06 20.01 -19.96
CA LEU A 249 4.67 19.57 -20.09
C LEU A 249 3.80 20.71 -19.58
N GLN A 250 3.38 21.59 -20.49
CA GLN A 250 2.45 22.69 -20.21
C GLN A 250 1.10 22.10 -19.76
N HIS A 251 0.56 22.73 -18.78
CA HIS A 251 -0.70 22.39 -18.11
C HIS A 251 -1.90 22.92 -18.87
#